data_c7c784269d14c29221a7d8609aa5630f
#
_entry.id   c7c784269d14c29221a7d8609aa5630f
#
_cell.length_a   1.000
_cell.length_b   1.000
_cell.length_c   1.000
_cell.angle_alpha   90.00
_cell.angle_beta   90.00
_cell.angle_gamma   90.00
#
_symmetry.space_group_name_H-M   'P 1'
#
loop_
_entity.id
_entity.type
_entity.pdbx_description
1 polymer ?
#
loop_
_entity_poly.entity_id
_entity_poly.type
_entity_poly.pdbx_seq_one_letter_code
_entity_poly.pdbx_strand_id
1 'polypeptide(L)'
;MLDGALYLCSFGFLYLLKLDELKPEFIEKPLKMLKNGLKYLKENRLIVHLIFLHAFVGITAYDALIALLADYKYANLLSTSLVIGLLNASRSISLMFAPALLSKFMNKKTLIYIYIGQGLGIIIWALSLRNFYLSLIGIIFAGFCTSSLWSYTYTLLQQNCQKEFYGRVIAYNDMIFLGFSALISFAIGFLYELGLSVEMIAAFMGSLFFVGAFYYHVVSKRYEIR
;
A
#
# COMPACT_ATOMS: atom_id res chain seq x y z
N MET A 1 -2.63 -3.44 26.17
CA MET A 1 -3.90 -3.82 26.84
C MET A 1 -5.14 -3.38 26.07
N LEU A 2 -5.19 -2.15 25.52
CA LEU A 2 -6.33 -1.67 24.73
C LEU A 2 -6.58 -2.52 23.48
N ASP A 3 -5.51 -2.87 22.74
CA ASP A 3 -5.61 -3.70 21.52
C ASP A 3 -6.20 -5.08 21.83
N GLY A 4 -5.78 -5.72 22.95
CA GLY A 4 -6.33 -7.00 23.37
C GLY A 4 -7.85 -6.94 23.65
N ALA A 5 -8.31 -5.84 24.27
CA ALA A 5 -9.75 -5.63 24.50
C ALA A 5 -10.51 -5.44 23.18
N LEU A 6 -9.95 -4.69 22.22
CA LEU A 6 -10.55 -4.51 20.90
C LEU A 6 -10.63 -5.84 20.11
N TYR A 7 -9.59 -6.68 20.19
CA TYR A 7 -9.63 -8.01 19.57
C TYR A 7 -10.69 -8.92 20.21
N LEU A 8 -10.84 -8.90 21.55
CA LEU A 8 -11.89 -9.67 22.23
C LEU A 8 -13.29 -9.18 21.83
N CYS A 9 -13.50 -7.87 21.74
CA CYS A 9 -14.76 -7.31 21.23
C CYS A 9 -15.03 -7.76 19.79
N SER A 10 -14.03 -7.68 18.90
CA SER A 10 -14.16 -8.13 17.51
C SER A 10 -14.48 -9.62 17.41
N PHE A 11 -13.85 -10.45 18.25
CA PHE A 11 -14.15 -11.88 18.33
C PHE A 11 -15.58 -12.14 18.80
N GLY A 12 -16.06 -11.38 19.79
CA GLY A 12 -17.46 -11.45 20.25
C GLY A 12 -18.45 -11.11 19.13
N PHE A 13 -18.19 -10.07 18.35
CA PHE A 13 -19.03 -9.73 17.18
C PHE A 13 -18.98 -10.81 16.11
N LEU A 14 -17.82 -11.39 15.81
CA LEU A 14 -17.70 -12.50 14.86
C LEU A 14 -18.47 -13.74 15.30
N TYR A 15 -18.48 -14.04 16.60
CA TYR A 15 -19.25 -15.17 17.16
C TYR A 15 -20.76 -14.97 17.03
N LEU A 16 -21.24 -13.72 17.10
CA LEU A 16 -22.65 -13.36 16.93
C LEU A 16 -23.09 -13.33 15.46
N LEU A 17 -22.14 -13.31 14.52
CA LEU A 17 -22.42 -13.24 13.08
C LEU A 17 -22.90 -14.62 12.61
N LYS A 18 -24.20 -14.76 12.34
CA LYS A 18 -24.75 -15.93 11.65
C LYS A 18 -24.44 -15.79 10.15
N LEU A 19 -23.37 -16.43 9.73
CA LEU A 19 -23.09 -16.59 8.30
C LEU A 19 -23.82 -17.83 7.80
N ASP A 20 -24.63 -17.68 6.75
CA ASP A 20 -25.09 -18.85 5.99
C ASP A 20 -23.85 -19.48 5.35
N GLU A 21 -23.37 -20.56 5.95
CA GLU A 21 -22.27 -21.34 5.41
C GLU A 21 -22.71 -21.92 4.07
N LEU A 22 -22.34 -21.28 2.97
CA LEU A 22 -22.27 -21.92 1.68
C LEU A 22 -21.23 -23.04 1.81
N LYS A 23 -21.69 -24.24 2.16
CA LYS A 23 -20.83 -25.44 2.19
C LYS A 23 -20.25 -25.58 0.79
N PRO A 24 -18.93 -25.43 0.61
CA PRO A 24 -18.35 -25.67 -0.70
C PRO A 24 -18.60 -27.12 -1.07
N GLU A 25 -19.24 -27.36 -2.20
CA GLU A 25 -19.54 -28.72 -2.70
C GLU A 25 -18.29 -29.59 -2.86
N PHE A 26 -17.11 -28.96 -2.94
CA PHE A 26 -15.82 -29.66 -3.02
C PHE A 26 -14.72 -28.90 -2.28
N ILE A 27 -14.20 -29.48 -1.21
CA ILE A 27 -12.96 -29.02 -0.56
C ILE A 27 -11.78 -29.58 -1.36
N GLU A 28 -11.25 -28.79 -2.30
CA GLU A 28 -9.98 -29.11 -2.97
C GLU A 28 -8.83 -29.12 -1.97
N LYS A 29 -7.86 -30.04 -2.15
CA LYS A 29 -6.64 -30.04 -1.34
C LYS A 29 -5.92 -28.67 -1.49
N PRO A 30 -5.40 -28.06 -0.39
CA PRO A 30 -4.80 -26.73 -0.42
C PRO A 30 -3.74 -26.52 -1.52
N LEU A 31 -2.86 -27.51 -1.70
CA LEU A 31 -1.81 -27.48 -2.74
C LEU A 31 -2.41 -27.45 -4.17
N LYS A 32 -3.52 -28.16 -4.39
CA LYS A 32 -4.21 -28.16 -5.68
C LYS A 32 -4.88 -26.81 -5.93
N MET A 33 -5.49 -26.21 -4.90
CA MET A 33 -6.05 -24.85 -4.97
C MET A 33 -4.98 -23.82 -5.36
N LEU A 34 -3.80 -23.89 -4.73
CA LEU A 34 -2.67 -23.02 -5.04
C LEU A 34 -2.22 -23.19 -6.50
N LYS A 35 -2.02 -24.44 -6.95
CA LYS A 35 -1.62 -24.74 -8.33
C LYS A 35 -2.64 -24.24 -9.36
N ASN A 36 -3.94 -24.40 -9.08
CA ASN A 36 -5.00 -23.91 -9.96
C ASN A 36 -5.02 -22.37 -10.01
N GLY A 37 -4.80 -21.69 -8.89
CA GLY A 37 -4.66 -20.22 -8.87
C GLY A 37 -3.47 -19.73 -9.69
N LEU A 38 -2.29 -20.38 -9.57
CA LEU A 38 -1.11 -20.04 -10.39
C LEU A 38 -1.35 -20.29 -11.88
N LYS A 39 -2.06 -21.36 -12.23
CA LYS A 39 -2.45 -21.63 -13.62
C LYS A 39 -3.35 -20.51 -14.14
N TYR A 40 -4.37 -20.12 -13.36
CA TYR A 40 -5.24 -19.00 -13.71
C TYR A 40 -4.46 -17.70 -13.98
N LEU A 41 -3.48 -17.37 -13.11
CA LEU A 41 -2.64 -16.19 -13.32
C LEU A 41 -1.81 -16.26 -14.60
N LYS A 42 -1.27 -17.43 -14.96
CA LYS A 42 -0.52 -17.63 -16.23
C LYS A 42 -1.39 -17.39 -17.45
N GLU A 43 -2.65 -17.80 -17.40
CA GLU A 43 -3.63 -17.64 -18.48
C GLU A 43 -4.19 -16.21 -18.56
N ASN A 44 -4.22 -15.49 -17.42
CA ASN A 44 -4.81 -14.15 -17.29
C ASN A 44 -3.76 -13.08 -16.99
N ARG A 45 -2.97 -12.72 -17.98
CA ARG A 45 -1.86 -11.76 -17.84
C ARG A 45 -2.28 -10.40 -17.30
N LEU A 46 -3.50 -9.92 -17.63
CA LEU A 46 -4.01 -8.67 -17.06
C LEU A 46 -4.02 -8.70 -15.54
N ILE A 47 -4.48 -9.79 -14.94
CA ILE A 47 -4.53 -9.93 -13.47
C ILE A 47 -3.12 -9.83 -12.87
N VAL A 48 -2.13 -10.45 -13.50
CA VAL A 48 -0.73 -10.35 -13.07
C VAL A 48 -0.24 -8.90 -13.10
N HIS A 49 -0.56 -8.15 -14.17
CA HIS A 49 -0.20 -6.73 -14.26
C HIS A 49 -0.91 -5.90 -13.18
N LEU A 50 -2.16 -6.19 -12.86
CA LEU A 50 -2.90 -5.50 -11.80
C LEU A 50 -2.32 -5.79 -10.41
N ILE A 51 -1.88 -7.03 -10.15
CA ILE A 51 -1.16 -7.39 -8.91
C ILE A 51 0.15 -6.60 -8.80
N PHE A 52 0.94 -6.52 -9.87
CA PHE A 52 2.17 -5.71 -9.86
C PHE A 52 1.88 -4.22 -9.67
N LEU A 53 0.82 -3.69 -10.26
CA LEU A 53 0.38 -2.32 -10.01
C LEU A 53 0.04 -2.10 -8.53
N HIS A 54 -0.68 -3.04 -7.90
CA HIS A 54 -0.95 -2.95 -6.47
C HIS A 54 0.35 -3.03 -5.64
N ALA A 55 1.33 -3.83 -6.05
CA ALA A 55 2.60 -3.95 -5.35
C ALA A 55 3.35 -2.61 -5.22
N PHE A 56 3.20 -1.67 -6.17
CA PHE A 56 3.75 -0.32 -6.04
C PHE A 56 3.25 0.41 -4.79
N VAL A 57 2.05 0.09 -4.29
CA VAL A 57 1.55 0.65 -3.04
C VAL A 57 2.43 0.22 -1.86
N GLY A 58 3.11 -0.90 -1.95
CA GLY A 58 4.09 -1.37 -0.96
C GLY A 58 5.27 -0.41 -0.75
N ILE A 59 5.57 0.47 -1.71
CA ILE A 59 6.57 1.55 -1.53
C ILE A 59 6.14 2.52 -0.41
N THR A 60 4.85 2.59 -0.07
CA THR A 60 4.35 3.41 1.03
C THR A 60 4.59 2.79 2.42
N ALA A 61 5.35 1.69 2.52
CA ALA A 61 5.79 1.11 3.78
C ALA A 61 6.85 2.02 4.43
N TYR A 62 6.44 3.17 4.93
CA TYR A 62 7.32 4.20 5.49
C TYR A 62 7.91 3.85 6.85
N ASP A 63 7.52 2.74 7.47
CA ASP A 63 7.86 2.43 8.85
C ASP A 63 9.38 2.41 9.08
N ALA A 64 10.15 1.83 8.15
CA ALA A 64 11.60 1.83 8.23
C ALA A 64 12.17 3.27 8.13
N LEU A 65 11.63 4.10 7.23
CA LEU A 65 12.07 5.49 7.08
C LEU A 65 11.68 6.34 8.29
N ILE A 66 10.49 6.14 8.84
CA ILE A 66 10.02 6.81 10.06
C ILE A 66 10.89 6.42 11.25
N ALA A 67 11.30 5.15 11.36
CA ALA A 67 12.23 4.70 12.40
C ALA A 67 13.59 5.40 12.28
N LEU A 68 14.17 5.48 11.08
CA LEU A 68 15.43 6.20 10.85
C LEU A 68 15.32 7.70 11.19
N LEU A 69 14.19 8.33 10.84
CA LEU A 69 13.94 9.72 11.21
C LEU A 69 13.88 9.90 12.74
N ALA A 70 13.23 8.99 13.44
CA ALA A 70 13.05 9.07 14.88
C ALA A 70 14.36 8.79 15.63
N ASP A 71 15.14 7.78 15.21
CA ASP A 71 16.33 7.34 15.94
C ASP A 71 17.57 8.16 15.62
N TYR A 72 17.65 8.75 14.42
CA TYR A 72 18.87 9.45 14.00
C TYR A 72 18.61 10.94 13.75
N LYS A 73 17.61 11.29 12.97
CA LYS A 73 17.43 12.69 12.54
C LYS A 73 16.79 13.58 13.60
N TYR A 74 15.79 13.07 14.30
CA TYR A 74 15.01 13.82 15.29
C TYR A 74 15.25 13.37 16.73
N ALA A 75 16.23 12.49 16.96
CA ALA A 75 16.55 11.90 18.27
C ALA A 75 16.81 12.93 19.38
N ASN A 76 17.40 14.09 19.01
CA ASN A 76 17.70 15.16 19.96
C ASN A 76 16.51 16.11 20.22
N LEU A 77 15.40 15.96 19.47
CA LEU A 77 14.26 16.87 19.57
C LEU A 77 13.17 16.30 20.50
N LEU A 78 12.82 15.04 20.31
CA LEU A 78 11.76 14.34 21.02
C LEU A 78 12.14 12.86 21.19
N SER A 79 11.45 12.14 22.09
CA SER A 79 11.65 10.70 22.20
C SER A 79 11.25 9.98 20.91
N THR A 80 11.97 8.91 20.57
CA THR A 80 11.72 8.06 19.39
C THR A 80 10.24 7.68 19.25
N SER A 81 9.62 7.23 20.36
CA SER A 81 8.20 6.82 20.36
C SER A 81 7.27 7.98 20.01
N LEU A 82 7.56 9.19 20.47
CA LEU A 82 6.73 10.36 20.21
C LEU A 82 6.88 10.83 18.75
N VAL A 83 8.09 10.81 18.20
CA VAL A 83 8.33 11.11 16.77
C VAL A 83 7.57 10.15 15.88
N ILE A 84 7.69 8.84 16.12
CA ILE A 84 6.98 7.80 15.38
C ILE A 84 5.46 8.01 15.48
N GLY A 85 4.95 8.24 16.70
CA GLY A 85 3.53 8.47 16.94
C GLY A 85 2.99 9.70 16.20
N LEU A 86 3.69 10.84 16.25
CA LEU A 86 3.27 12.09 15.61
C LEU A 86 3.31 11.98 14.08
N LEU A 87 4.35 11.38 13.49
CA LEU A 87 4.43 11.16 12.05
C LEU A 87 3.30 10.25 11.57
N ASN A 88 3.05 9.13 12.25
CA ASN A 88 1.96 8.24 11.90
C ASN A 88 0.58 8.86 12.11
N ALA A 89 0.38 9.63 13.17
CA ALA A 89 -0.87 10.37 13.40
C ALA A 89 -1.13 11.38 12.27
N SER A 90 -0.11 12.17 11.89
CA SER A 90 -0.21 13.13 10.78
C SER A 90 -0.54 12.44 9.45
N ARG A 91 0.11 11.31 9.16
CA ARG A 91 -0.20 10.48 7.99
C ARG A 91 -1.64 9.98 8.02
N SER A 92 -2.11 9.52 9.18
CA SER A 92 -3.46 8.97 9.34
C SER A 92 -4.55 9.99 9.06
N ILE A 93 -4.32 11.29 9.31
CA ILE A 93 -5.24 12.36 8.94
C ILE A 93 -5.52 12.33 7.44
N SER A 94 -4.49 12.24 6.61
CA SER A 94 -4.69 12.18 5.15
C SER A 94 -5.35 10.88 4.71
N LEU A 95 -4.99 9.75 5.29
CA LEU A 95 -5.60 8.45 4.99
C LEU A 95 -7.10 8.44 5.29
N MET A 96 -7.54 9.18 6.30
CA MET A 96 -8.94 9.28 6.69
C MET A 96 -9.75 10.17 5.74
N PHE A 97 -9.23 11.33 5.36
CA PHE A 97 -9.99 12.32 4.60
C PHE A 97 -9.82 12.20 3.08
N ALA A 98 -8.66 11.77 2.60
CA ALA A 98 -8.37 11.73 1.17
C ALA A 98 -9.32 10.83 0.35
N PRO A 99 -9.76 9.64 0.80
CA PRO A 99 -10.71 8.84 0.05
C PRO A 99 -12.05 9.56 -0.19
N ALA A 100 -12.54 10.30 0.80
CA ALA A 100 -13.79 11.05 0.67
C ALA A 100 -13.68 12.17 -0.39
N LEU A 101 -12.51 12.80 -0.50
CA LEU A 101 -12.24 13.85 -1.49
C LEU A 101 -11.98 13.27 -2.88
N LEU A 102 -11.20 12.18 -2.96
CA LEU A 102 -10.75 11.61 -4.23
C LEU A 102 -11.76 10.64 -4.85
N SER A 103 -12.65 10.01 -4.07
CA SER A 103 -13.58 8.99 -4.55
C SER A 103 -14.41 9.42 -5.75
N LYS A 104 -14.86 10.68 -5.78
CA LYS A 104 -15.65 11.26 -6.88
C LYS A 104 -14.87 11.35 -8.20
N PHE A 105 -13.55 11.39 -8.13
CA PHE A 105 -12.67 11.54 -9.30
C PHE A 105 -12.02 10.22 -9.70
N MET A 106 -12.18 9.16 -8.89
CA MET A 106 -11.54 7.87 -9.13
C MET A 106 -12.16 7.14 -10.31
N ASN A 107 -11.39 7.00 -11.36
CA ASN A 107 -11.70 6.19 -12.52
C ASN A 107 -10.40 5.72 -13.19
N LYS A 108 -10.50 4.86 -14.19
CA LYS A 108 -9.35 4.31 -14.91
C LYS A 108 -8.44 5.39 -15.53
N LYS A 109 -9.01 6.51 -16.00
CA LYS A 109 -8.23 7.59 -16.62
C LYS A 109 -7.48 8.42 -15.58
N THR A 110 -8.06 8.57 -14.39
CA THR A 110 -7.47 9.38 -13.31
C THR A 110 -6.44 8.61 -12.48
N LEU A 111 -6.43 7.28 -12.52
CA LEU A 111 -5.50 6.47 -11.73
C LEU A 111 -4.03 6.83 -11.99
N ILE A 112 -3.68 7.17 -13.23
CA ILE A 112 -2.31 7.63 -13.57
C ILE A 112 -1.94 8.90 -12.77
N TYR A 113 -2.89 9.84 -12.64
CA TYR A 113 -2.65 11.09 -11.89
C TYR A 113 -2.54 10.83 -10.39
N ILE A 114 -3.22 9.79 -9.88
CA ILE A 114 -3.09 9.39 -8.47
C ILE A 114 -1.72 8.78 -8.19
N TYR A 115 -1.16 7.98 -9.11
CA TYR A 115 0.24 7.52 -9.02
C TYR A 115 1.22 8.68 -9.03
N ILE A 116 1.05 9.64 -9.95
CA ILE A 116 1.89 10.85 -10.04
C ILE A 116 1.74 11.67 -8.74
N GLY A 117 0.50 11.89 -8.28
CA GLY A 117 0.22 12.62 -7.05
C GLY A 117 0.85 11.96 -5.82
N GLN A 118 0.84 10.63 -5.75
CA GLN A 118 1.51 9.87 -4.69
C GLN A 118 3.02 10.12 -4.70
N GLY A 119 3.65 10.05 -5.87
CA GLY A 119 5.07 10.33 -6.03
C GLY A 119 5.44 11.75 -5.63
N LEU A 120 4.67 12.75 -6.09
CA LEU A 120 4.86 14.15 -5.72
C LEU A 120 4.67 14.37 -4.21
N GLY A 121 3.66 13.76 -3.61
CA GLY A 121 3.41 13.85 -2.16
C GLY A 121 4.60 13.35 -1.34
N ILE A 122 5.23 12.23 -1.74
CA ILE A 122 6.42 11.72 -1.07
C ILE A 122 7.63 12.64 -1.28
N ILE A 123 7.80 13.20 -2.47
CA ILE A 123 8.90 14.17 -2.75
C ILE A 123 8.70 15.44 -1.91
N ILE A 124 7.48 15.95 -1.78
CA ILE A 124 7.17 17.09 -0.90
C ILE A 124 7.55 16.73 0.55
N TRP A 125 7.21 15.52 1.01
CA TRP A 125 7.63 15.05 2.32
C TRP A 125 9.16 15.00 2.44
N ALA A 126 9.86 14.44 1.46
CA ALA A 126 11.32 14.37 1.43
C ALA A 126 11.96 15.76 1.60
N LEU A 127 11.45 16.78 0.90
CA LEU A 127 11.92 18.16 1.00
C LEU A 127 11.62 18.79 2.36
N SER A 128 10.57 18.37 3.03
CA SER A 128 10.15 18.87 4.35
C SER A 128 10.92 18.24 5.50
N LEU A 129 11.66 17.14 5.29
CA LEU A 129 12.38 16.40 6.35
C LEU A 129 13.48 17.20 7.07
N ARG A 130 13.88 18.36 6.53
CA ARG A 130 14.86 19.23 7.19
C ARG A 130 14.36 19.83 8.50
N ASN A 131 13.05 19.96 8.66
CA ASN A 131 12.41 20.48 9.86
C ASN A 131 11.31 19.51 10.30
N PHE A 132 11.30 19.17 11.61
CA PHE A 132 10.34 18.21 12.16
C PHE A 132 8.89 18.65 11.96
N TYR A 133 8.56 19.90 12.25
CA TYR A 133 7.18 20.41 12.11
C TYR A 133 6.71 20.45 10.65
N LEU A 134 7.62 20.81 9.74
CA LEU A 134 7.33 20.74 8.30
C LEU A 134 7.16 19.30 7.84
N SER A 135 7.90 18.34 8.41
CA SER A 135 7.76 16.93 8.08
C SER A 135 6.40 16.35 8.49
N LEU A 136 5.79 16.85 9.58
CA LEU A 136 4.42 16.47 9.97
C LEU A 136 3.39 16.91 8.92
N ILE A 137 3.59 18.08 8.31
CA ILE A 137 2.75 18.57 7.20
C ILE A 137 3.06 17.79 5.94
N GLY A 138 4.33 17.59 5.63
CA GLY A 138 4.79 16.89 4.43
C GLY A 138 4.27 15.45 4.33
N ILE A 139 4.24 14.72 5.45
CA ILE A 139 3.74 13.33 5.46
C ILE A 139 2.23 13.23 5.19
N ILE A 140 1.46 14.31 5.44
CA ILE A 140 0.05 14.39 5.05
C ILE A 140 -0.06 14.29 3.51
N PHE A 141 0.79 15.01 2.78
CA PHE A 141 0.84 14.93 1.31
C PHE A 141 1.29 13.53 0.85
N ALA A 142 2.27 12.92 1.51
CA ALA A 142 2.73 11.58 1.21
C ALA A 142 1.64 10.50 1.44
N GLY A 143 0.72 10.71 2.39
CA GLY A 143 -0.40 9.81 2.65
C GLY A 143 -1.62 10.03 1.76
N PHE A 144 -1.74 11.20 1.13
CA PHE A 144 -3.01 11.66 0.53
C PHE A 144 -3.54 10.74 -0.58
N CYS A 145 -2.68 10.23 -1.45
CA CYS A 145 -3.11 9.34 -2.53
C CYS A 145 -3.10 7.85 -2.14
N THR A 146 -2.45 7.49 -1.03
CA THR A 146 -2.18 6.08 -0.65
C THR A 146 -3.45 5.24 -0.54
N SER A 147 -4.44 5.68 0.26
CA SER A 147 -5.66 4.90 0.47
C SER A 147 -6.53 4.78 -0.78
N SER A 148 -6.52 5.82 -1.63
CA SER A 148 -7.22 5.78 -2.91
C SER A 148 -6.55 4.81 -3.89
N LEU A 149 -5.20 4.79 -3.95
CA LEU A 149 -4.45 3.80 -4.73
C LEU A 149 -4.74 2.38 -4.24
N TRP A 150 -4.68 2.15 -2.93
CA TRP A 150 -4.97 0.88 -2.32
C TRP A 150 -6.36 0.37 -2.71
N SER A 151 -7.39 1.14 -2.39
CA SER A 151 -8.77 0.75 -2.63
C SER A 151 -9.08 0.53 -4.10
N TYR A 152 -8.58 1.41 -4.97
CA TYR A 152 -8.90 1.33 -6.39
C TYR A 152 -8.18 0.19 -7.10
N THR A 153 -6.94 -0.12 -6.75
CA THR A 153 -6.22 -1.28 -7.31
C THR A 153 -6.87 -2.60 -6.90
N TYR A 154 -7.39 -2.71 -5.67
CA TYR A 154 -8.25 -3.84 -5.28
C TYR A 154 -9.55 -3.91 -6.09
N THR A 155 -10.20 -2.77 -6.30
CA THR A 155 -11.42 -2.69 -7.13
C THR A 155 -11.13 -3.19 -8.55
N LEU A 156 -10.01 -2.79 -9.15
CA LEU A 156 -9.62 -3.27 -10.48
C LEU A 156 -9.38 -4.78 -10.50
N LEU A 157 -8.74 -5.34 -9.48
CA LEU A 157 -8.59 -6.79 -9.37
C LEU A 157 -9.95 -7.48 -9.27
N GLN A 158 -10.86 -6.96 -8.44
CA GLN A 158 -12.20 -7.52 -8.26
C GLN A 158 -13.02 -7.49 -9.56
N GLN A 159 -12.97 -6.38 -10.30
CA GLN A 159 -13.75 -6.19 -11.52
C GLN A 159 -13.24 -7.04 -12.70
N ASN A 160 -11.95 -7.37 -12.73
CA ASN A 160 -11.32 -8.08 -13.83
C ASN A 160 -11.06 -9.56 -13.52
N CYS A 161 -11.23 -10.00 -12.27
CA CYS A 161 -11.04 -11.40 -11.85
C CYS A 161 -12.37 -12.17 -11.90
N GLN A 162 -12.32 -13.45 -12.29
CA GLN A 162 -13.47 -14.36 -12.16
C GLN A 162 -13.76 -14.61 -10.69
N LYS A 163 -15.04 -14.58 -10.30
CA LYS A 163 -15.50 -14.71 -8.91
C LYS A 163 -14.95 -15.96 -8.21
N GLU A 164 -14.85 -17.06 -8.93
CA GLU A 164 -14.34 -18.36 -8.45
C GLU A 164 -12.87 -18.29 -8.01
N PHE A 165 -12.05 -17.46 -8.65
CA PHE A 165 -10.62 -17.30 -8.36
C PHE A 165 -10.29 -16.10 -7.47
N TYR A 166 -11.27 -15.24 -7.15
CA TYR A 166 -11.03 -13.97 -6.49
C TYR A 166 -10.26 -14.11 -5.16
N GLY A 167 -10.67 -15.00 -4.26
CA GLY A 167 -9.96 -15.20 -2.99
C GLY A 167 -8.51 -15.63 -3.16
N ARG A 168 -8.22 -16.49 -4.16
CA ARG A 168 -6.87 -16.95 -4.48
C ARG A 168 -6.02 -15.82 -5.06
N VAL A 169 -6.60 -15.02 -5.96
CA VAL A 169 -5.93 -13.86 -6.57
C VAL A 169 -5.61 -12.82 -5.52
N ILE A 170 -6.51 -12.52 -4.59
CA ILE A 170 -6.25 -11.61 -3.48
C ILE A 170 -5.12 -12.14 -2.58
N ALA A 171 -5.11 -13.42 -2.26
CA ALA A 171 -4.03 -14.01 -1.46
C ALA A 171 -2.65 -13.83 -2.14
N TYR A 172 -2.55 -14.03 -3.46
CA TYR A 172 -1.33 -13.75 -4.21
C TYR A 172 -0.98 -12.28 -4.26
N ASN A 173 -1.99 -11.42 -4.44
CA ASN A 173 -1.82 -9.97 -4.39
C ASN A 173 -1.19 -9.52 -3.08
N ASP A 174 -1.75 -9.97 -1.96
CA ASP A 174 -1.27 -9.60 -0.62
C ASP A 174 0.12 -10.17 -0.34
N MET A 175 0.40 -11.39 -0.77
CA MET A 175 1.73 -12.00 -0.65
C MET A 175 2.78 -11.19 -1.42
N ILE A 176 2.49 -10.77 -2.66
CA ILE A 176 3.41 -9.99 -3.48
C ILE A 176 3.55 -8.58 -2.90
N PHE A 177 2.45 -7.94 -2.48
CA PHE A 177 2.47 -6.65 -1.82
C PHE A 177 3.33 -6.67 -0.54
N LEU A 178 3.11 -7.61 0.37
CA LEU A 178 3.86 -7.74 1.61
C LEU A 178 5.33 -8.05 1.36
N GLY A 179 5.62 -8.96 0.41
CA GLY A 179 6.99 -9.27 0.00
C GLY A 179 7.70 -8.06 -0.57
N PHE A 180 7.02 -7.27 -1.41
CA PHE A 180 7.58 -6.03 -1.96
C PHE A 180 7.79 -4.97 -0.88
N SER A 181 6.85 -4.81 0.06
CA SER A 181 6.99 -3.89 1.20
C SER A 181 8.18 -4.27 2.08
N ALA A 182 8.40 -5.56 2.32
CA ALA A 182 9.57 -6.04 3.07
C ALA A 182 10.89 -5.72 2.34
N LEU A 183 10.92 -5.92 1.01
CA LEU A 183 12.09 -5.56 0.19
C LEU A 183 12.37 -4.04 0.23
N ILE A 184 11.33 -3.21 0.17
CA ILE A 184 11.47 -1.75 0.29
C ILE A 184 12.01 -1.37 1.67
N SER A 185 11.48 -1.95 2.75
CA SER A 185 11.97 -1.69 4.11
C SER A 185 13.43 -2.07 4.27
N PHE A 186 13.82 -3.24 3.73
CA PHE A 186 15.22 -3.66 3.70
C PHE A 186 16.09 -2.71 2.88
N ALA A 187 15.62 -2.31 1.69
CA ALA A 187 16.36 -1.40 0.82
C ALA A 187 16.57 -0.02 1.48
N ILE A 188 15.58 0.50 2.23
CA ILE A 188 15.70 1.76 2.99
C ILE A 188 16.86 1.67 3.98
N GLY A 189 16.90 0.61 4.80
CA GLY A 189 17.99 0.40 5.76
C GLY A 189 19.35 0.26 5.07
N PHE A 190 19.43 -0.54 4.01
CA PHE A 190 20.66 -0.76 3.26
C PHE A 190 21.17 0.53 2.59
N LEU A 191 20.31 1.33 1.97
CA LEU A 191 20.69 2.61 1.37
C LEU A 191 21.18 3.61 2.40
N TYR A 192 20.58 3.59 3.60
CA TYR A 192 21.03 4.43 4.71
C TYR A 192 22.43 4.02 5.19
N GLU A 193 22.71 2.72 5.33
CA GLU A 193 24.04 2.20 5.68
C GLU A 193 25.10 2.54 4.61
N LEU A 194 24.71 2.67 3.35
CA LEU A 194 25.59 3.16 2.27
C LEU A 194 25.83 4.68 2.32
N GLY A 195 25.28 5.39 3.32
CA GLY A 195 25.49 6.82 3.54
C GLY A 195 24.52 7.74 2.79
N LEU A 196 23.44 7.22 2.17
CA LEU A 196 22.42 8.09 1.59
C LEU A 196 21.63 8.77 2.69
N SER A 197 21.34 10.06 2.50
CA SER A 197 20.48 10.78 3.46
C SER A 197 19.02 10.29 3.38
N VAL A 198 18.30 10.40 4.49
CA VAL A 198 16.89 10.01 4.56
C VAL A 198 16.02 10.80 3.56
N GLU A 199 16.39 12.03 3.25
CA GLU A 199 15.75 12.86 2.22
C GLU A 199 15.93 12.27 0.82
N MET A 200 17.14 11.81 0.48
CA MET A 200 17.42 11.18 -0.81
C MET A 200 16.68 9.85 -0.94
N ILE A 201 16.64 9.05 0.13
CA ILE A 201 15.91 7.79 0.15
C ILE A 201 14.42 8.04 -0.05
N ALA A 202 13.82 9.00 0.69
CA ALA A 202 12.42 9.37 0.52
C ALA A 202 12.12 9.88 -0.90
N ALA A 203 12.97 10.75 -1.46
CA ALA A 203 12.80 11.26 -2.83
C ALA A 203 12.90 10.13 -3.86
N PHE A 204 13.81 9.18 -3.67
CA PHE A 204 13.92 7.99 -4.51
C PHE A 204 12.63 7.14 -4.45
N MET A 205 12.10 6.87 -3.25
CA MET A 205 10.80 6.18 -3.09
C MET A 205 9.68 6.90 -3.84
N GLY A 206 9.61 8.23 -3.74
CA GLY A 206 8.63 9.04 -4.48
C GLY A 206 8.78 8.89 -6.00
N SER A 207 10.02 8.85 -6.50
CA SER A 207 10.29 8.71 -7.93
C SER A 207 9.84 7.36 -8.51
N LEU A 208 9.83 6.30 -7.72
CA LEU A 208 9.35 4.98 -8.15
C LEU A 208 7.85 5.00 -8.51
N PHE A 209 7.06 5.91 -7.95
CA PHE A 209 5.65 6.05 -8.33
C PHE A 209 5.45 6.58 -9.74
N PHE A 210 6.40 7.35 -10.29
CA PHE A 210 6.34 7.74 -11.71
C PHE A 210 6.57 6.54 -12.62
N VAL A 211 7.42 5.58 -12.20
CA VAL A 211 7.57 4.29 -12.89
C VAL A 211 6.24 3.52 -12.84
N GLY A 212 5.56 3.50 -11.68
CA GLY A 212 4.22 2.92 -11.53
C GLY A 212 3.18 3.58 -12.44
N ALA A 213 3.19 4.91 -12.54
CA ALA A 213 2.31 5.67 -13.44
C ALA A 213 2.57 5.32 -14.92
N PHE A 214 3.83 5.26 -15.32
CA PHE A 214 4.22 4.85 -16.67
C PHE A 214 3.81 3.40 -16.96
N TYR A 215 4.06 2.49 -16.02
CA TYR A 215 3.66 1.10 -16.14
C TYR A 215 2.14 0.95 -16.30
N TYR A 216 1.34 1.67 -15.48
CA TYR A 216 -0.10 1.71 -15.63
C TYR A 216 -0.53 2.21 -17.02
N HIS A 217 0.10 3.27 -17.52
CA HIS A 217 -0.17 3.79 -18.86
C HIS A 217 0.03 2.75 -19.96
N VAL A 218 1.12 1.98 -19.88
CA VAL A 218 1.41 0.89 -20.84
C VAL A 218 0.37 -0.22 -20.74
N VAL A 219 0.05 -0.64 -19.49
CA VAL A 219 -0.93 -1.71 -19.24
C VAL A 219 -2.32 -1.30 -19.71
N SER A 220 -2.76 -0.07 -19.39
CA SER A 220 -4.09 0.44 -19.77
C SER A 220 -4.28 0.62 -21.28
N LYS A 221 -3.20 0.82 -22.03
CA LYS A 221 -3.25 0.84 -23.52
C LYS A 221 -3.29 -0.57 -24.13
N ARG A 222 -2.66 -1.55 -23.46
CA ARG A 222 -2.53 -2.90 -23.99
C ARG A 222 -3.72 -3.79 -23.66
N TYR A 223 -4.36 -3.55 -22.53
CA TYR A 223 -5.44 -4.37 -22.02
C TYR A 223 -6.70 -3.54 -21.81
N GLU A 224 -7.84 -4.10 -22.21
CA GLU A 224 -9.15 -3.53 -21.90
C GLU A 224 -9.46 -3.78 -20.42
N ILE A 225 -9.16 -2.79 -19.56
CA ILE A 225 -9.44 -2.85 -18.12
C ILE A 225 -10.92 -2.56 -17.90
N ARG A 226 -11.64 -3.42 -17.20
CA ARG A 226 -13.06 -3.26 -16.85
C ARG A 226 -13.25 -2.33 -15.63
#